data_ab67f2523440bb7495472cae763dc8a7
#
_entry.id   ab67f2523440bb7495472cae763dc8a7
#
_cell.length_a   1.000
_cell.length_b   1.000
_cell.length_c   1.000
_cell.angle_alpha   90.00
_cell.angle_beta   90.00
_cell.angle_gamma   90.00
#
_symmetry.space_group_name_H-M   'P 1'
#
loop_
_entity.id
_entity.type
_entity.pdbx_description
1 polymer ?
#
loop_
_entity_poly.entity_id
_entity_poly.type
_entity_poly.pdbx_seq_one_letter_code
_entity_poly.pdbx_strand_id
1 'polypeptide(L)'
;MLYYCDLFVILNLKNKKKAIKKNKKKICTLLFRWSDNTTWGVCYKDVCLASVAKSERKAASSKLPVIIMSTSESDSVKQTLSGKFNLRFASGAGYKLLCTAQCRVEAYVLSKSSIYLWDCCAPHAILRATGGGVVRFRDMVACLRSRGVGKVSEETVKELEVSYSLMADSKSSGKSIDGIIAYSCREVLDKIMQSLAE
;
A
#
# COMPACT_ATOMS: atom_id res chain seq x y z
N MET A 1 21.85 -2.24 4.97
CA MET A 1 20.66 -2.48 4.12
C MET A 1 19.72 -1.28 4.04
N LEU A 2 19.67 -0.39 5.06
CA LEU A 2 18.93 0.90 5.03
C LEU A 2 19.47 1.92 4.02
N TYR A 3 20.73 1.82 3.63
CA TYR A 3 21.37 2.67 2.61
C TYR A 3 20.85 2.43 1.18
N TYR A 4 20.27 1.27 0.90
CA TYR A 4 19.75 0.95 -0.44
C TYR A 4 18.47 1.69 -0.81
N CYS A 5 17.58 1.98 0.14
CA CYS A 5 16.38 2.77 -0.14
C CYS A 5 16.70 4.24 -0.45
N ASP A 6 17.66 4.85 0.29
CA ASP A 6 18.05 6.24 0.06
C ASP A 6 18.91 6.40 -1.23
N LEU A 7 19.72 5.42 -1.58
CA LEU A 7 20.63 5.48 -2.73
C LEU A 7 19.89 5.28 -4.07
N PHE A 8 18.87 4.42 -4.14
CA PHE A 8 18.05 4.22 -5.34
C PHE A 8 17.23 5.44 -5.71
N VAL A 9 16.82 6.23 -4.73
CA VAL A 9 16.09 7.48 -4.92
C VAL A 9 16.92 8.53 -5.65
N ILE A 10 18.23 8.60 -5.38
CA ILE A 10 19.11 9.69 -5.87
C ILE A 10 19.57 9.46 -7.32
N LEU A 11 19.77 8.23 -7.74
CA LEU A 11 20.42 7.93 -9.02
C LEU A 11 19.52 8.12 -10.25
N ASN A 12 18.20 8.01 -10.13
CA ASN A 12 17.28 8.12 -11.28
C ASN A 12 16.63 9.50 -11.48
N LEU A 13 16.84 10.43 -10.55
CA LEU A 13 16.36 11.82 -10.67
C LEU A 13 17.28 12.72 -11.53
N LYS A 14 18.39 12.19 -12.06
CA LYS A 14 19.32 13.00 -12.89
C LYS A 14 18.67 13.71 -14.07
N ASN A 15 17.57 13.18 -14.61
CA ASN A 15 16.88 13.75 -15.75
C ASN A 15 15.70 14.70 -15.41
N LYS A 16 15.29 14.83 -14.14
CA LYS A 16 14.21 15.75 -13.71
C LYS A 16 14.66 16.75 -12.64
N LYS A 17 15.92 17.17 -12.68
CA LYS A 17 16.59 18.02 -11.67
C LYS A 17 15.96 19.39 -11.39
N LYS A 18 15.03 19.91 -12.19
CA LYS A 18 14.50 21.29 -12.00
C LYS A 18 13.45 21.42 -10.89
N ALA A 19 12.71 20.37 -10.53
CA ALA A 19 11.60 20.46 -9.58
C ALA A 19 11.99 20.22 -8.11
N ILE A 20 13.13 19.59 -7.82
CA ILE A 20 13.44 19.04 -6.49
C ILE A 20 14.57 19.81 -5.74
N LYS A 21 15.18 20.82 -6.37
CA LYS A 21 16.38 21.49 -5.83
C LYS A 21 16.19 22.35 -4.56
N LYS A 22 14.98 22.58 -4.07
CA LYS A 22 14.75 23.57 -3.00
C LYS A 22 14.47 23.05 -1.58
N ASN A 23 14.28 21.74 -1.34
CA ASN A 23 14.00 21.27 0.02
C ASN A 23 14.67 19.93 0.36
N LYS A 24 15.67 20.00 1.25
CA LYS A 24 16.45 18.86 1.78
C LYS A 24 15.69 17.98 2.80
N LYS A 25 14.36 17.95 2.83
CA LYS A 25 13.59 17.09 3.76
C LYS A 25 13.07 15.86 3.03
N LYS A 26 13.33 14.70 3.61
CA LYS A 26 13.04 13.32 3.19
C LYS A 26 11.89 13.20 2.17
N ILE A 27 12.24 12.99 0.92
CA ILE A 27 11.32 12.63 -0.16
C ILE A 27 11.38 11.10 -0.24
N CYS A 28 10.30 10.41 0.09
CA CYS A 28 10.18 8.98 -0.20
C CYS A 28 9.89 8.80 -1.69
N THR A 29 10.93 8.57 -2.47
CA THR A 29 10.84 8.12 -3.86
C THR A 29 11.34 6.69 -3.90
N LEU A 30 10.49 5.75 -4.22
CA LEU A 30 10.86 4.36 -4.25
C LEU A 30 10.56 3.75 -5.61
N LEU A 31 11.55 3.00 -6.12
CA LEU A 31 11.54 2.36 -7.41
C LEU A 31 11.34 0.86 -7.26
N PHE A 32 10.38 0.32 -7.99
CA PHE A 32 10.27 -1.11 -8.22
C PHE A 32 10.69 -1.42 -9.67
N ARG A 33 11.74 -2.22 -9.85
CA ARG A 33 12.16 -2.66 -11.18
C ARG A 33 11.83 -4.15 -11.35
N TRP A 34 11.02 -4.45 -12.35
CA TRP A 34 10.75 -5.80 -12.79
C TRP A 34 11.00 -5.86 -14.30
N SER A 35 12.00 -6.60 -14.72
CA SER A 35 12.51 -6.60 -16.11
C SER A 35 12.91 -5.17 -16.56
N ASP A 36 12.59 -4.76 -17.78
CA ASP A 36 12.90 -3.42 -18.31
C ASP A 36 11.87 -2.36 -17.90
N ASN A 37 10.80 -2.74 -17.21
CA ASN A 37 9.76 -1.83 -16.75
C ASN A 37 10.01 -1.37 -15.30
N THR A 38 10.16 -0.07 -15.13
CA THR A 38 10.31 0.56 -13.82
C THR A 38 9.01 1.22 -13.40
N THR A 39 8.46 0.78 -12.25
CA THR A 39 7.32 1.44 -11.61
C THR A 39 7.83 2.31 -10.46
N TRP A 40 7.46 3.58 -10.44
CA TRP A 40 7.88 4.52 -9.42
C TRP A 40 6.76 5.46 -8.98
N GLY A 41 6.87 6.01 -7.76
CA GLY A 41 5.98 7.01 -7.25
C GLY A 41 6.65 7.90 -6.20
N VAL A 42 6.24 9.15 -6.15
CA VAL A 42 6.67 10.16 -5.18
C VAL A 42 5.45 10.87 -4.64
N CYS A 43 5.32 10.96 -3.34
CA CYS A 43 4.31 11.78 -2.70
C CYS A 43 4.98 12.58 -1.56
N TYR A 44 4.99 13.92 -1.73
CA TYR A 44 5.57 14.84 -0.74
C TYR A 44 4.72 16.10 -0.67
N LYS A 45 4.15 16.38 0.51
CA LYS A 45 3.15 17.43 0.70
C LYS A 45 2.00 17.23 -0.31
N ASP A 46 1.72 18.25 -1.12
CA ASP A 46 0.65 18.25 -2.13
C ASP A 46 1.11 17.77 -3.51
N VAL A 47 2.39 17.40 -3.65
CA VAL A 47 2.95 16.92 -4.93
C VAL A 47 3.00 15.40 -4.92
N CYS A 48 2.16 14.77 -5.71
CA CYS A 48 2.14 13.33 -5.95
C CYS A 48 2.36 13.03 -7.44
N LEU A 49 3.41 12.26 -7.75
CA LEU A 49 3.80 11.87 -9.10
C LEU A 49 4.06 10.36 -9.14
N ALA A 50 3.57 9.69 -10.18
CA ALA A 50 3.81 8.27 -10.39
C ALA A 50 4.03 7.95 -11.86
N SER A 51 4.70 6.81 -12.15
CA SER A 51 4.80 6.26 -13.51
C SER A 51 3.50 5.62 -13.98
N VAL A 52 2.64 5.22 -13.04
CA VAL A 52 1.31 4.65 -13.32
C VAL A 52 0.29 5.80 -13.37
N ALA A 53 -0.42 5.91 -14.48
CA ALA A 53 -1.44 6.96 -14.61
C ALA A 53 -2.69 6.62 -13.77
N LYS A 54 -3.27 7.66 -13.13
CA LYS A 54 -4.57 7.52 -12.42
C LYS A 54 -5.69 7.05 -13.36
N SER A 55 -5.62 7.40 -14.64
CA SER A 55 -6.61 7.05 -15.68
C SER A 55 -6.60 5.58 -16.08
N GLU A 56 -5.54 4.84 -15.79
CA GLU A 56 -5.48 3.39 -16.04
C GLU A 56 -6.33 2.58 -15.04
N ARG A 57 -6.84 3.24 -14.02
CA ARG A 57 -7.91 2.70 -13.18
C ARG A 57 -9.20 2.69 -14.00
N LYS A 58 -9.39 1.65 -14.79
CA LYS A 58 -10.69 1.40 -15.43
C LYS A 58 -11.72 1.36 -14.30
N ALA A 59 -12.65 2.31 -14.34
CA ALA A 59 -13.87 2.24 -13.54
C ALA A 59 -14.39 0.82 -13.68
N ALA A 60 -14.59 0.14 -12.55
CA ALA A 60 -14.93 -1.27 -12.52
C ALA A 60 -16.08 -1.52 -13.50
N SER A 61 -15.78 -2.19 -14.60
CA SER A 61 -16.75 -2.95 -15.36
C SER A 61 -17.53 -3.77 -14.30
N SER A 62 -18.77 -4.14 -14.56
CA SER A 62 -19.72 -4.86 -13.70
C SER A 62 -19.21 -6.10 -12.93
N LYS A 63 -17.90 -6.32 -12.90
CA LYS A 63 -17.21 -7.40 -12.20
C LYS A 63 -16.80 -6.97 -10.80
N LEU A 64 -16.89 -7.91 -9.86
CA LEU A 64 -16.41 -7.72 -8.48
C LEU A 64 -14.94 -7.27 -8.48
N PRO A 65 -14.57 -6.29 -7.62
CA PRO A 65 -13.17 -5.89 -7.47
C PRO A 65 -12.29 -7.07 -7.06
N VAL A 66 -11.04 -7.08 -7.51
CA VAL A 66 -10.10 -8.19 -7.27
C VAL A 66 -9.23 -7.88 -6.06
N ILE A 67 -9.21 -8.79 -5.08
CA ILE A 67 -8.25 -8.78 -3.98
C ILE A 67 -7.25 -9.91 -4.18
N ILE A 68 -5.95 -9.59 -4.04
CA ILE A 68 -4.89 -10.58 -4.02
C ILE A 68 -4.51 -10.91 -2.56
N MET A 69 -4.29 -12.19 -2.26
CA MET A 69 -3.99 -12.69 -0.91
C MET A 69 -2.92 -13.77 -0.96
N SER A 70 -2.45 -14.21 0.22
CA SER A 70 -1.67 -15.45 0.34
C SER A 70 -2.59 -16.66 0.40
N THR A 71 -2.17 -17.79 -0.16
CA THR A 71 -2.89 -19.07 -0.02
C THR A 71 -3.05 -19.47 1.45
N SER A 72 -2.06 -19.14 2.28
CA SER A 72 -2.02 -19.40 3.72
C SER A 72 -2.86 -18.42 4.56
N GLU A 73 -3.61 -17.50 3.97
CA GLU A 73 -4.47 -16.57 4.72
C GLU A 73 -5.57 -17.34 5.47
N SER A 74 -6.10 -16.75 6.57
CA SER A 74 -7.14 -17.40 7.36
C SER A 74 -8.43 -17.56 6.56
N ASP A 75 -9.11 -18.70 6.76
CA ASP A 75 -10.35 -18.99 6.04
C ASP A 75 -11.47 -18.01 6.43
N SER A 76 -11.48 -17.53 7.68
CA SER A 76 -12.44 -16.51 8.11
C SER A 76 -12.30 -15.22 7.29
N VAL A 77 -11.08 -14.71 7.10
CA VAL A 77 -10.86 -13.49 6.27
C VAL A 77 -11.20 -13.75 4.80
N LYS A 78 -10.88 -14.94 4.27
CA LYS A 78 -11.26 -15.32 2.90
C LYS A 78 -12.79 -15.35 2.73
N GLN A 79 -13.52 -15.97 3.67
CA GLN A 79 -14.98 -16.04 3.65
C GLN A 79 -15.62 -14.65 3.72
N THR A 80 -15.16 -13.83 4.65
CA THR A 80 -15.63 -12.44 4.82
C THR A 80 -15.50 -11.62 3.52
N LEU A 81 -14.41 -11.80 2.78
CA LEU A 81 -14.16 -10.99 1.58
C LEU A 81 -14.73 -11.63 0.30
N SER A 82 -14.96 -12.93 0.25
CA SER A 82 -15.41 -13.65 -0.98
C SER A 82 -16.76 -13.21 -1.49
N GLY A 83 -17.64 -12.72 -0.63
CA GLY A 83 -18.99 -12.27 -1.01
C GLY A 83 -19.01 -10.98 -1.84
N LYS A 84 -18.02 -10.10 -1.65
CA LYS A 84 -17.95 -8.77 -2.27
C LYS A 84 -16.75 -8.58 -3.19
N PHE A 85 -15.83 -9.55 -3.22
CA PHE A 85 -14.58 -9.46 -3.98
C PHE A 85 -14.25 -10.77 -4.71
N ASN A 86 -13.57 -10.64 -5.84
CA ASN A 86 -12.94 -11.76 -6.52
C ASN A 86 -11.57 -12.01 -5.91
N LEU A 87 -11.39 -13.13 -5.21
CA LEU A 87 -10.13 -13.44 -4.53
C LEU A 87 -9.14 -14.10 -5.48
N ARG A 88 -7.92 -13.59 -5.53
CA ARG A 88 -6.77 -14.15 -6.23
C ARG A 88 -5.67 -14.49 -5.23
N PHE A 89 -4.90 -15.52 -5.52
CA PHE A 89 -3.86 -16.00 -4.63
C PHE A 89 -2.50 -16.00 -5.33
N ALA A 90 -1.49 -15.49 -4.63
CA ALA A 90 -0.11 -15.50 -5.11
C ALA A 90 0.89 -15.56 -3.95
N SER A 91 2.09 -16.04 -4.25
CA SER A 91 3.25 -16.00 -3.36
C SER A 91 3.96 -14.64 -3.43
N GLY A 92 4.76 -14.31 -2.41
CA GLY A 92 5.59 -13.12 -2.34
C GLY A 92 4.81 -11.85 -2.00
N ALA A 93 5.16 -11.20 -0.89
CA ALA A 93 4.53 -9.96 -0.45
C ALA A 93 4.80 -8.81 -1.43
N GLY A 94 6.06 -8.65 -1.86
CA GLY A 94 6.46 -7.62 -2.82
C GLY A 94 5.73 -7.72 -4.15
N TYR A 95 5.52 -8.93 -4.67
CA TYR A 95 4.75 -9.14 -5.91
C TYR A 95 3.29 -8.69 -5.76
N LYS A 96 2.63 -9.07 -4.67
CA LYS A 96 1.23 -8.69 -4.42
C LYS A 96 1.07 -7.18 -4.24
N LEU A 97 1.99 -6.56 -3.51
CA LEU A 97 2.05 -5.10 -3.36
C LEU A 97 2.28 -4.40 -4.70
N LEU A 98 3.17 -4.94 -5.54
CA LEU A 98 3.42 -4.39 -6.88
C LEU A 98 2.18 -4.50 -7.77
N CYS A 99 1.47 -5.65 -7.76
CA CYS A 99 0.22 -5.81 -8.50
C CYS A 99 -0.82 -4.76 -8.11
N THR A 100 -0.94 -4.45 -6.81
CA THR A 100 -1.85 -3.40 -6.32
C THR A 100 -1.37 -2.01 -6.75
N ALA A 101 -0.07 -1.73 -6.62
CA ALA A 101 0.51 -0.45 -7.02
C ALA A 101 0.41 -0.17 -8.54
N GLN A 102 0.43 -1.22 -9.36
CA GLN A 102 0.23 -1.16 -10.82
C GLN A 102 -1.24 -1.22 -11.24
N CYS A 103 -2.18 -1.20 -10.29
CA CYS A 103 -3.63 -1.30 -10.55
C CYS A 103 -4.04 -2.57 -11.33
N ARG A 104 -3.27 -3.66 -11.23
CA ARG A 104 -3.64 -4.99 -11.77
C ARG A 104 -4.67 -5.69 -10.91
N VAL A 105 -4.70 -5.36 -9.62
CA VAL A 105 -5.71 -5.74 -8.63
C VAL A 105 -6.04 -4.52 -7.79
N GLU A 106 -7.23 -4.52 -7.18
CA GLU A 106 -7.70 -3.37 -6.42
C GLU A 106 -7.10 -3.30 -5.02
N ALA A 107 -6.80 -4.46 -4.40
CA ALA A 107 -6.18 -4.48 -3.08
C ALA A 107 -5.36 -5.75 -2.82
N TYR A 108 -4.45 -5.65 -1.85
CA TYR A 108 -3.79 -6.78 -1.20
C TYR A 108 -4.13 -6.79 0.29
N VAL A 109 -4.71 -7.89 0.77
CA VAL A 109 -5.05 -8.09 2.18
C VAL A 109 -4.18 -9.19 2.77
N LEU A 110 -3.58 -8.89 3.92
CA LEU A 110 -2.80 -9.82 4.75
C LEU A 110 -3.17 -9.60 6.21
N SER A 111 -3.73 -10.61 6.87
CA SER A 111 -4.10 -10.54 8.30
C SER A 111 -3.00 -11.04 9.24
N LYS A 112 -1.96 -11.69 8.71
CA LYS A 112 -0.89 -12.33 9.47
C LYS A 112 0.33 -11.43 9.64
N SER A 113 1.05 -11.58 10.74
CA SER A 113 2.30 -10.86 11.07
C SER A 113 3.49 -11.45 10.31
N SER A 114 3.47 -11.41 8.97
CA SER A 114 4.49 -12.00 8.11
C SER A 114 5.07 -11.05 7.07
N ILE A 115 4.90 -9.74 7.28
CA ILE A 115 5.41 -8.69 6.40
C ILE A 115 6.22 -7.68 7.21
N TYR A 116 7.23 -7.09 6.60
CA TYR A 116 8.11 -6.13 7.23
C TYR A 116 7.97 -4.74 6.59
N LEU A 117 8.41 -3.71 7.30
CA LEU A 117 8.35 -2.32 6.82
C LEU A 117 9.06 -2.13 5.47
N TRP A 118 10.20 -2.80 5.27
CA TRP A 118 10.95 -2.71 4.01
C TRP A 118 10.23 -3.32 2.81
N ASP A 119 9.34 -4.31 3.03
CA ASP A 119 8.51 -4.86 1.96
C ASP A 119 7.48 -3.84 1.45
N CYS A 120 6.99 -2.98 2.36
CA CYS A 120 5.91 -2.04 2.11
C CYS A 120 6.38 -0.71 1.54
N CYS A 121 7.59 -0.24 1.88
CA CYS A 121 7.96 1.17 1.70
C CYS A 121 7.89 1.64 0.23
N ALA A 122 8.38 0.84 -0.73
CA ALA A 122 8.34 1.20 -2.15
C ALA A 122 6.91 1.18 -2.73
N PRO A 123 6.15 0.08 -2.61
CA PRO A 123 4.79 0.04 -3.11
C PRO A 123 3.88 1.06 -2.43
N HIS A 124 4.06 1.34 -1.14
CA HIS A 124 3.27 2.34 -0.42
C HIS A 124 3.48 3.75 -0.99
N ALA A 125 4.72 4.13 -1.31
CA ALA A 125 5.00 5.42 -1.94
C ALA A 125 4.29 5.55 -3.31
N ILE A 126 4.26 4.47 -4.10
CA ILE A 126 3.57 4.44 -5.39
C ILE A 126 2.04 4.54 -5.19
N LEU A 127 1.49 3.75 -4.27
CA LEU A 127 0.06 3.77 -3.94
C LEU A 127 -0.39 5.16 -3.47
N ARG A 128 0.34 5.79 -2.56
CA ARG A 128 0.06 7.17 -2.12
C ARG A 128 0.10 8.16 -3.28
N ALA A 129 1.09 8.05 -4.16
CA ALA A 129 1.21 8.92 -5.33
C ALA A 129 0.04 8.76 -6.30
N THR A 130 -0.64 7.63 -6.29
CA THR A 130 -1.81 7.34 -7.12
C THR A 130 -3.15 7.45 -6.39
N GLY A 131 -3.17 7.86 -5.09
CA GLY A 131 -4.38 8.08 -4.29
C GLY A 131 -4.91 6.85 -3.56
N GLY A 132 -4.09 5.78 -3.46
CA GLY A 132 -4.27 4.65 -2.57
C GLY A 132 -3.39 4.77 -1.32
N GLY A 133 -3.16 3.65 -0.63
CA GLY A 133 -2.33 3.61 0.57
C GLY A 133 -2.10 2.20 1.11
N VAL A 134 -1.44 2.13 2.26
CA VAL A 134 -1.24 0.88 3.01
C VAL A 134 -1.53 1.14 4.48
N VAL A 135 -2.56 0.50 5.02
CA VAL A 135 -2.94 0.60 6.43
C VAL A 135 -2.65 -0.70 7.17
N ARG A 136 -2.47 -0.61 8.49
CA ARG A 136 -2.26 -1.74 9.37
C ARG A 136 -3.58 -2.50 9.57
N PHE A 137 -3.59 -3.81 9.26
CA PHE A 137 -4.79 -4.63 9.27
C PHE A 137 -5.43 -4.71 10.66
N ARG A 138 -4.64 -5.06 11.70
CA ARG A 138 -5.16 -5.20 13.07
C ARG A 138 -5.71 -3.89 13.62
N ASP A 139 -5.02 -2.79 13.39
CA ASP A 139 -5.45 -1.49 13.88
C ASP A 139 -6.74 -1.05 13.18
N MET A 140 -6.88 -1.33 11.87
CA MET A 140 -8.11 -1.11 11.14
C MET A 140 -9.27 -1.93 11.72
N VAL A 141 -9.09 -3.22 11.95
CA VAL A 141 -10.14 -4.08 12.53
C VAL A 141 -10.51 -3.62 13.95
N ALA A 142 -9.53 -3.24 14.78
CA ALA A 142 -9.79 -2.68 16.10
C ALA A 142 -10.59 -1.37 16.05
N CYS A 143 -10.23 -0.50 15.10
CA CYS A 143 -10.95 0.75 14.85
C CYS A 143 -12.41 0.50 14.42
N LEU A 144 -12.64 -0.45 13.51
CA LEU A 144 -13.98 -0.83 13.04
C LEU A 144 -14.86 -1.37 14.18
N ARG A 145 -14.30 -2.20 15.05
CA ARG A 145 -15.01 -2.75 16.23
C ARG A 145 -15.37 -1.68 17.24
N SER A 146 -14.51 -0.69 17.44
CA SER A 146 -14.72 0.36 18.44
C SER A 146 -15.61 1.49 17.97
N ARG A 147 -15.50 1.90 16.70
CA ARG A 147 -16.15 3.11 16.16
C ARG A 147 -17.26 2.82 15.15
N GLY A 148 -17.27 1.64 14.51
CA GLY A 148 -18.11 1.30 13.36
C GLY A 148 -17.62 1.93 12.06
N VAL A 149 -18.04 1.35 10.93
CA VAL A 149 -17.57 1.72 9.57
C VAL A 149 -17.83 3.19 9.24
N GLY A 150 -19.03 3.69 9.54
CA GLY A 150 -19.46 5.06 9.19
C GLY A 150 -18.68 6.19 9.90
N LYS A 151 -17.82 5.86 10.87
CA LYS A 151 -17.03 6.84 11.64
C LYS A 151 -15.54 6.83 11.30
N VAL A 152 -15.12 6.11 10.26
CA VAL A 152 -13.72 6.06 9.82
C VAL A 152 -13.46 7.20 8.82
N SER A 153 -13.03 8.36 9.34
CA SER A 153 -12.69 9.53 8.53
C SER A 153 -11.34 9.34 7.77
N GLU A 154 -11.03 10.26 6.87
CA GLU A 154 -9.72 10.28 6.19
C GLU A 154 -8.55 10.46 7.17
N GLU A 155 -8.74 11.29 8.21
CA GLU A 155 -7.74 11.49 9.26
C GLU A 155 -7.48 10.18 9.99
N THR A 156 -8.53 9.43 10.34
CA THR A 156 -8.40 8.12 10.97
C THR A 156 -7.62 7.15 10.07
N VAL A 157 -7.91 7.12 8.77
CA VAL A 157 -7.15 6.27 7.83
C VAL A 157 -5.67 6.67 7.78
N LYS A 158 -5.35 7.97 7.77
CA LYS A 158 -3.95 8.46 7.83
C LYS A 158 -3.22 8.04 9.11
N GLU A 159 -3.90 8.02 10.26
CA GLU A 159 -3.34 7.53 11.53
C GLU A 159 -3.06 6.02 11.49
N LEU A 160 -3.89 5.27 10.76
CA LEU A 160 -3.75 3.82 10.59
C LEU A 160 -2.75 3.44 9.50
N GLU A 161 -2.28 4.39 8.68
CA GLU A 161 -1.26 4.12 7.66
C GLU A 161 0.04 3.57 8.28
N VAL A 162 0.71 2.74 7.51
CA VAL A 162 2.04 2.23 7.86
C VAL A 162 3.01 3.40 7.93
N SER A 163 3.63 3.61 9.11
CA SER A 163 4.63 4.65 9.34
C SER A 163 6.05 4.06 9.32
N TYR A 164 6.97 4.77 8.71
CA TYR A 164 8.38 4.38 8.59
C TYR A 164 9.31 5.14 9.56
N SER A 165 8.76 5.94 10.46
CA SER A 165 9.55 6.69 11.45
C SER A 165 10.36 5.77 12.36
N LEU A 166 9.86 4.58 12.67
CA LEU A 166 10.53 3.56 13.48
C LEU A 166 11.72 2.88 12.78
N MET A 167 11.91 3.06 11.47
CA MET A 167 13.10 2.55 10.78
C MET A 167 14.39 3.29 11.17
N ALA A 168 14.27 4.48 11.77
CA ALA A 168 15.42 5.23 12.28
C ALA A 168 16.05 4.58 13.53
N ASP A 169 15.30 3.78 14.27
CA ASP A 169 15.78 3.07 15.45
C ASP A 169 16.20 1.65 15.06
N SER A 170 17.50 1.39 15.14
CA SER A 170 18.14 0.12 14.76
C SER A 170 17.53 -1.13 15.46
N LYS A 171 16.86 -0.95 16.58
CA LYS A 171 16.20 -2.02 17.35
C LYS A 171 14.82 -2.44 16.79
N SER A 172 14.17 -1.62 15.98
CA SER A 172 12.83 -1.90 15.44
C SER A 172 12.81 -2.34 13.97
N SER A 173 13.97 -2.29 13.29
CA SER A 173 14.08 -2.63 11.86
C SER A 173 13.74 -4.11 11.53
N GLY A 174 13.82 -5.01 12.51
CA GLY A 174 13.48 -6.44 12.38
C GLY A 174 12.05 -6.81 12.82
N LYS A 175 11.20 -5.82 13.18
CA LYS A 175 9.86 -6.11 13.65
C LYS A 175 8.87 -6.25 12.47
N SER A 176 8.14 -7.37 12.46
CA SER A 176 7.05 -7.60 11.49
C SER A 176 5.85 -6.69 11.80
N ILE A 177 5.10 -6.34 10.76
CA ILE A 177 3.82 -5.64 10.89
C ILE A 177 2.71 -6.68 11.08
N ASP A 178 1.75 -6.38 11.96
CA ASP A 178 0.58 -7.22 12.25
C ASP A 178 -0.49 -7.15 11.15
N GLY A 179 -0.08 -7.54 9.94
CA GLY A 179 -0.93 -7.52 8.75
C GLY A 179 -1.09 -6.14 8.14
N ILE A 180 -1.51 -6.12 6.87
CA ILE A 180 -1.75 -4.89 6.09
C ILE A 180 -2.99 -5.01 5.21
N ILE A 181 -3.55 -3.85 4.85
CA ILE A 181 -4.44 -3.66 3.72
C ILE A 181 -3.78 -2.64 2.80
N ALA A 182 -3.27 -3.07 1.65
CA ALA A 182 -2.84 -2.19 0.58
C ALA A 182 -3.99 -2.01 -0.40
N TYR A 183 -4.34 -0.79 -0.74
CA TYR A 183 -5.52 -0.48 -1.57
C TYR A 183 -5.19 0.55 -2.63
N SER A 184 -5.85 0.45 -3.77
CA SER A 184 -5.61 1.34 -4.92
C SER A 184 -6.34 2.68 -4.81
N CYS A 185 -7.52 2.73 -4.17
CA CYS A 185 -8.31 3.94 -3.94
C CYS A 185 -9.18 3.79 -2.70
N ARG A 186 -9.72 4.92 -2.21
CA ARG A 186 -10.51 4.98 -0.98
C ARG A 186 -11.77 4.12 -1.06
N GLU A 187 -12.45 4.10 -2.18
CA GLU A 187 -13.69 3.34 -2.39
C GLU A 187 -13.48 1.83 -2.21
N VAL A 188 -12.30 1.33 -2.60
CA VAL A 188 -11.92 -0.07 -2.39
C VAL A 188 -11.71 -0.35 -0.90
N LEU A 189 -11.01 0.56 -0.20
CA LEU A 189 -10.82 0.44 1.25
C LEU A 189 -12.16 0.45 1.99
N ASP A 190 -13.08 1.33 1.63
CA ASP A 190 -14.41 1.43 2.25
C ASP A 190 -15.21 0.12 2.09
N LYS A 191 -15.18 -0.51 0.91
CA LYS A 191 -15.80 -1.82 0.68
C LYS A 191 -15.15 -2.94 1.53
N ILE A 192 -13.82 -2.91 1.68
CA ILE A 192 -13.11 -3.87 2.55
C ILE A 192 -13.53 -3.66 4.00
N MET A 193 -13.57 -2.42 4.48
CA MET A 193 -14.00 -2.08 5.84
C MET A 193 -15.42 -2.54 6.12
N GLN A 194 -16.35 -2.34 5.18
CA GLN A 194 -17.73 -2.84 5.29
C GLN A 194 -17.78 -4.37 5.42
N SER A 195 -16.97 -5.08 4.65
CA SER A 195 -16.92 -6.54 4.75
C SER A 195 -16.32 -7.03 6.06
N LEU A 196 -15.29 -6.34 6.59
CA LEU A 196 -14.62 -6.73 7.83
C LEU A 196 -15.42 -6.38 9.10
N ALA A 197 -16.46 -5.56 8.99
CA ALA A 197 -17.32 -5.16 10.10
C ALA A 197 -18.60 -6.02 10.22
N GLU A 198 -18.91 -6.83 9.21
CA GLU A 198 -20.00 -7.83 9.20
C GLU A 198 -19.56 -9.08 9.96
#